data_429cf0e2f7c0d792f61d943835fd379f
#
_entry.id   429cf0e2f7c0d792f61d943835fd379f
#
_cell.length_a   1.000
_cell.length_b   1.000
_cell.length_c   1.000
_cell.angle_alpha   90.00
_cell.angle_beta   90.00
_cell.angle_gamma   90.00
#
_symmetry.space_group_name_H-M   'P 1'
#
loop_
_entity.id
_entity.type
_entity.pdbx_description
1 polymer ?
#
loop_
_entity_poly.entity_id
_entity_poly.type
_entity_poly.pdbx_seq_one_letter_code
_entity_poly.pdbx_strand_id
1 'polypeptide(L)'
;MAPSVSVKKNKPMTKKQLAHFEKRLLEERRRVLKELGNYSEAFNATPQSADGDLSSYSFHMADQGTDAMEREKAFLFASQEGRFLWHIDQALRRLYQTPEIFGKCQTCGGEIDFDRLDALPHARLCIACKQREENGKRQQPEQN
;
A
#
# COMPACT_ATOMS: atom_id res chain seq x y z
N MET A 1 -10.61 4.19 33.94
CA MET A 1 -9.54 3.19 34.04
C MET A 1 -9.32 2.57 32.70
N ALA A 2 -8.16 2.79 32.10
CA ALA A 2 -7.80 2.06 30.90
C ALA A 2 -7.61 0.59 31.28
N PRO A 3 -8.16 -0.37 30.52
CA PRO A 3 -7.86 -1.76 30.78
C PRO A 3 -6.34 -1.93 30.63
N SER A 4 -5.73 -2.46 31.67
CA SER A 4 -4.33 -2.84 31.61
C SER A 4 -4.19 -3.87 30.51
N VAL A 5 -3.71 -3.43 29.35
CA VAL A 5 -3.27 -4.35 28.31
C VAL A 5 -2.10 -5.10 28.93
N SER A 6 -2.35 -6.34 29.30
CA SER A 6 -1.30 -7.24 29.70
C SER A 6 -0.29 -7.25 28.53
N VAL A 7 0.83 -6.61 28.75
CA VAL A 7 1.95 -6.66 27.80
C VAL A 7 2.45 -8.09 27.85
N LYS A 8 1.85 -8.96 27.03
CA LYS A 8 2.42 -10.26 26.77
C LYS A 8 3.84 -10.01 26.28
N LYS A 9 4.82 -10.62 26.95
CA LYS A 9 6.21 -10.56 26.51
C LYS A 9 6.25 -11.09 25.08
N ASN A 10 6.29 -10.17 24.14
CA ASN A 10 6.24 -10.48 22.73
C ASN A 10 7.55 -11.13 22.32
N LYS A 11 7.52 -12.43 22.11
CA LYS A 11 8.66 -13.15 21.56
C LYS A 11 8.88 -12.67 20.11
N PRO A 12 10.13 -12.46 19.71
CA PRO A 12 10.40 -12.18 18.30
C PRO A 12 9.95 -13.36 17.43
N MET A 13 9.58 -13.08 16.20
CA MET A 13 9.19 -14.12 15.26
C MET A 13 10.33 -15.07 14.99
N THR A 14 9.99 -16.35 14.78
CA THR A 14 10.97 -17.36 14.35
C THR A 14 11.44 -17.07 12.93
N LYS A 15 12.60 -17.60 12.58
CA LYS A 15 13.14 -17.52 11.21
C LYS A 15 12.15 -18.05 10.17
N LYS A 16 11.42 -19.11 10.51
CA LYS A 16 10.42 -19.72 9.64
C LYS A 16 9.23 -18.76 9.40
N GLN A 17 8.76 -18.10 10.47
CA GLN A 17 7.69 -17.11 10.37
C GLN A 17 8.13 -15.90 9.56
N LEU A 18 9.34 -15.40 9.79
CA LEU A 18 9.90 -14.28 9.02
C LEU A 18 10.03 -14.62 7.53
N ALA A 19 10.46 -15.83 7.21
CA ALA A 19 10.54 -16.31 5.82
C ALA A 19 9.16 -16.39 5.16
N HIS A 20 8.15 -16.80 5.90
CA HIS A 20 6.77 -16.82 5.42
C HIS A 20 6.27 -15.42 5.06
N PHE A 21 6.47 -14.45 5.94
CA PHE A 21 6.04 -13.08 5.70
C PHE A 21 6.88 -12.38 4.64
N GLU A 22 8.16 -12.68 4.53
CA GLU A 22 9.00 -12.21 3.43
C GLU A 22 8.41 -12.66 2.08
N LYS A 23 8.09 -13.95 1.97
CA LYS A 23 7.47 -14.50 0.77
C LYS A 23 6.15 -13.80 0.43
N ARG A 24 5.28 -13.61 1.44
CA ARG A 24 4.00 -12.93 1.28
C ARG A 24 4.20 -11.48 0.81
N LEU A 25 5.13 -10.75 1.40
CA LEU A 25 5.43 -9.38 1.01
C LEU A 25 5.98 -9.28 -0.41
N LEU A 26 6.85 -10.20 -0.79
CA LEU A 26 7.40 -10.22 -2.14
C LEU A 26 6.34 -10.58 -3.19
N GLU A 27 5.40 -11.48 -2.88
CA GLU A 27 4.26 -11.78 -3.74
C GLU A 27 3.35 -10.56 -3.93
N GLU A 28 3.00 -9.88 -2.86
CA GLU A 28 2.20 -8.65 -2.92
C GLU A 28 2.92 -7.55 -3.69
N ARG A 29 4.22 -7.40 -3.46
CA ARG A 29 5.05 -6.42 -4.18
C ARG A 29 5.02 -6.68 -5.68
N ARG A 30 5.18 -7.93 -6.08
CA ARG A 30 5.14 -8.32 -7.49
C ARG A 30 3.79 -8.01 -8.14
N ARG A 31 2.71 -8.30 -7.42
CA ARG A 31 1.34 -8.01 -7.87
C ARG A 31 1.14 -6.51 -8.08
N VAL A 32 1.53 -5.71 -7.11
CA VAL A 32 1.41 -4.24 -7.18
C VAL A 32 2.26 -3.67 -8.31
N LEU A 33 3.49 -4.14 -8.47
CA LEU A 33 4.36 -3.70 -9.57
C LEU A 33 3.77 -4.04 -10.93
N LYS A 34 3.14 -5.19 -11.07
CA LYS A 34 2.45 -5.57 -12.30
C LYS A 34 1.27 -4.64 -12.59
N GLU A 35 0.47 -4.32 -11.58
CA GLU A 35 -0.63 -3.38 -11.72
C GLU A 35 -0.13 -1.98 -12.10
N LEU A 36 0.92 -1.50 -11.46
CA LEU A 36 1.57 -0.22 -11.81
C LEU A 36 2.11 -0.24 -13.25
N GLY A 37 2.69 -1.36 -13.67
CA GLY A 37 3.14 -1.54 -15.04
C GLY A 37 2.00 -1.46 -16.05
N ASN A 38 0.86 -2.08 -15.75
CA ASN A 38 -0.33 -2.03 -16.58
C ASN A 38 -0.87 -0.58 -16.71
N TYR A 39 -0.90 0.17 -15.62
CA TYR A 39 -1.28 1.58 -15.64
C TYR A 39 -0.28 2.42 -16.44
N SER A 40 1.00 2.17 -16.28
CA SER A 40 2.04 2.84 -17.04
C SER A 40 1.93 2.56 -18.55
N GLU A 41 1.64 1.32 -18.94
CA GLU A 41 1.40 0.94 -20.32
C GLU A 41 0.15 1.62 -20.88
N ALA A 42 -0.94 1.65 -20.13
CA ALA A 42 -2.16 2.37 -20.51
C ALA A 42 -1.88 3.88 -20.66
N PHE A 43 -1.02 4.43 -19.82
CA PHE A 43 -0.60 5.82 -19.86
C PHE A 43 0.29 6.11 -21.09
N ASN A 44 1.19 5.17 -21.43
CA ASN A 44 2.09 5.26 -22.57
C ASN A 44 1.43 4.86 -23.90
N ALA A 45 0.37 4.07 -23.85
CA ALA A 45 -0.41 3.68 -25.03
C ALA A 45 -1.36 4.78 -25.51
N THR A 46 -1.28 5.97 -24.94
CA THR A 46 -1.96 7.14 -25.51
C THR A 46 -1.35 7.44 -26.88
N PRO A 47 -2.15 7.92 -27.86
CA PRO A 47 -1.69 8.15 -29.23
C PRO A 47 -0.46 9.05 -29.37
N GLN A 48 -0.05 9.73 -28.31
CA GLN A 48 1.15 10.56 -28.27
C GLN A 48 2.46 9.77 -28.35
N SER A 49 2.45 8.49 -27.97
CA SER A 49 3.66 7.64 -28.01
C SER A 49 3.76 6.80 -29.28
N ALA A 50 2.67 6.66 -30.02
CA ALA A 50 2.66 5.96 -31.30
C ALA A 50 2.84 6.99 -32.42
N ASP A 51 4.01 7.01 -32.99
CA ASP A 51 4.39 7.68 -34.24
C ASP A 51 4.01 9.17 -34.34
N GLY A 52 4.99 10.02 -34.46
CA GLY A 52 4.84 11.44 -34.73
C GLY A 52 4.14 11.75 -36.05
N ASP A 53 2.97 11.21 -36.26
CA ASP A 53 2.15 11.49 -37.41
C ASP A 53 1.26 12.70 -37.12
N LEU A 54 1.47 13.77 -37.88
CA LEU A 54 0.76 15.02 -37.70
C LEU A 54 -0.77 14.89 -37.87
N SER A 55 -1.25 13.82 -38.49
CA SER A 55 -2.69 13.56 -38.66
C SER A 55 -3.35 13.13 -37.31
N SER A 56 -2.58 12.61 -36.36
CA SER A 56 -3.08 12.31 -35.02
C SER A 56 -3.30 13.55 -34.16
N TYR A 57 -2.72 14.70 -34.53
CA TYR A 57 -2.80 15.95 -33.78
C TYR A 57 -4.21 16.53 -33.72
N SER A 58 -4.97 16.44 -34.83
CA SER A 58 -6.36 16.93 -34.88
C SER A 58 -7.32 15.99 -34.12
N PHE A 59 -7.06 14.69 -34.09
CA PHE A 59 -7.78 13.75 -33.25
C PHE A 59 -7.53 14.00 -31.76
N HIS A 60 -6.32 14.39 -31.39
CA HIS A 60 -5.97 14.73 -30.01
C HIS A 60 -6.76 15.93 -29.48
N MET A 61 -7.01 16.92 -30.29
CA MET A 61 -7.76 18.11 -29.87
C MET A 61 -9.23 17.79 -29.57
N ALA A 62 -9.83 16.84 -30.31
CA ALA A 62 -11.22 16.43 -30.11
C ALA A 62 -11.40 15.55 -28.87
N ASP A 63 -10.39 14.70 -28.54
CA ASP A 63 -10.45 13.74 -27.44
C ASP A 63 -9.70 14.21 -26.18
N GLN A 64 -9.13 15.41 -26.17
CA GLN A 64 -8.34 15.92 -25.04
C GLN A 64 -9.10 15.89 -23.70
N GLY A 65 -10.40 16.13 -23.69
CA GLY A 65 -11.21 16.09 -22.48
C GLY A 65 -11.30 14.69 -21.89
N THR A 66 -11.56 13.68 -22.73
CA THR A 66 -11.68 12.29 -22.29
C THR A 66 -10.31 11.70 -21.93
N ASP A 67 -9.28 11.98 -22.73
CA ASP A 67 -7.91 11.56 -22.45
C ASP A 67 -7.38 12.16 -21.13
N ALA A 68 -7.68 13.43 -20.88
CA ALA A 68 -7.28 14.09 -19.64
C ALA A 68 -7.95 13.44 -18.42
N MET A 69 -9.23 13.10 -18.51
CA MET A 69 -9.95 12.39 -17.45
C MET A 69 -9.41 10.99 -17.23
N GLU A 70 -9.09 10.25 -18.29
CA GLU A 70 -8.51 8.92 -18.19
C GLU A 70 -7.11 8.96 -17.61
N ARG A 71 -6.29 9.95 -17.97
CA ARG A 71 -4.97 10.17 -17.40
C ARG A 71 -5.05 10.50 -15.91
N GLU A 72 -5.98 11.35 -15.52
CA GLU A 72 -6.20 11.71 -14.13
C GLU A 72 -6.63 10.49 -13.31
N LYS A 73 -7.55 9.68 -13.84
CA LYS A 73 -7.94 8.40 -13.24
C LYS A 73 -6.76 7.45 -13.09
N ALA A 74 -5.99 7.24 -14.16
CA ALA A 74 -4.81 6.38 -14.14
C ALA A 74 -3.78 6.87 -13.12
N PHE A 75 -3.57 8.18 -13.03
CA PHE A 75 -2.67 8.77 -12.04
C PHE A 75 -3.15 8.54 -10.61
N LEU A 76 -4.45 8.70 -10.33
CA LEU A 76 -5.03 8.46 -9.02
C LEU A 76 -4.88 6.99 -8.60
N PHE A 77 -5.18 6.07 -9.51
CA PHE A 77 -5.00 4.63 -9.25
C PHE A 77 -3.52 4.29 -9.04
N ALA A 78 -2.64 4.82 -9.88
CA ALA A 78 -1.20 4.63 -9.73
C ALA A 78 -0.70 5.21 -8.39
N SER A 79 -1.25 6.32 -7.93
CA SER A 79 -0.90 6.92 -6.64
C SER A 79 -1.33 6.04 -5.46
N GLN A 80 -2.50 5.42 -5.51
CA GLN A 80 -2.96 4.47 -4.50
C GLN A 80 -2.07 3.22 -4.48
N GLU A 81 -1.80 2.65 -5.64
CA GLU A 81 -0.91 1.49 -5.77
C GLU A 81 0.53 1.86 -5.38
N GLY A 82 0.98 3.05 -5.70
CA GLY A 82 2.28 3.57 -5.29
C GLY A 82 2.40 3.68 -3.77
N ARG A 83 1.36 4.15 -3.08
CA ARG A 83 1.32 4.18 -1.61
C ARG A 83 1.34 2.78 -1.02
N PHE A 84 0.60 1.87 -1.63
CA PHE A 84 0.58 0.48 -1.21
C PHE A 84 1.97 -0.16 -1.36
N LEU A 85 2.62 0.07 -2.48
CA LEU A 85 4.00 -0.37 -2.71
C LEU A 85 4.95 0.19 -1.65
N TRP A 86 4.81 1.46 -1.32
CA TRP A 86 5.62 2.09 -0.28
C TRP A 86 5.44 1.38 1.08
N HIS A 87 4.20 1.05 1.47
CA HIS A 87 3.92 0.32 2.71
C HIS A 87 4.53 -1.08 2.70
N ILE A 88 4.47 -1.77 1.56
CA ILE A 88 5.10 -3.08 1.38
C ILE A 88 6.62 -2.97 1.54
N ASP A 89 7.24 -1.99 0.89
CA ASP A 89 8.68 -1.76 0.96
C ASP A 89 9.13 -1.38 2.38
N GLN A 90 8.34 -0.60 3.10
CA GLN A 90 8.61 -0.30 4.51
C GLN A 90 8.51 -1.55 5.38
N ALA A 91 7.54 -2.42 5.12
CA ALA A 91 7.42 -3.68 5.84
C ALA A 91 8.62 -4.61 5.57
N LEU A 92 9.04 -4.71 4.33
CA LEU A 92 10.25 -5.47 3.96
C LEU A 92 11.50 -4.90 4.66
N ARG A 93 11.61 -3.59 4.70
CA ARG A 93 12.72 -2.91 5.40
C ARG A 93 12.72 -3.27 6.88
N ARG A 94 11.56 -3.25 7.55
CA ARG A 94 11.46 -3.67 8.95
C ARG A 94 11.85 -5.13 9.13
N LEU A 95 11.42 -5.99 8.24
CA LEU A 95 11.72 -7.42 8.28
C LEU A 95 13.22 -7.71 8.16
N TYR A 96 13.90 -6.98 7.29
CA TYR A 96 15.34 -7.18 7.08
C TYR A 96 16.21 -6.48 8.12
N GLN A 97 15.86 -5.26 8.51
CA GLN A 97 16.69 -4.45 9.41
C GLN A 97 16.39 -4.67 10.88
N THR A 98 15.13 -4.88 11.21
CA THR A 98 14.68 -5.02 12.60
C THR A 98 13.72 -6.22 12.74
N PRO A 99 14.20 -7.44 12.43
CA PRO A 99 13.34 -8.62 12.46
C PRO A 99 12.73 -8.91 13.83
N GLU A 100 13.37 -8.48 14.90
CA GLU A 100 12.91 -8.63 16.27
C GLU A 100 11.63 -7.85 16.60
N ILE A 101 11.36 -6.79 15.85
CA ILE A 101 10.13 -5.97 16.03
C ILE A 101 9.13 -6.15 14.90
N PHE A 102 9.46 -6.93 13.88
CA PHE A 102 8.52 -7.22 12.81
C PHE A 102 7.29 -7.94 13.36
N GLY A 103 6.10 -7.54 12.90
CA GLY A 103 4.84 -8.12 13.37
C GLY A 103 4.34 -7.55 14.70
N LYS A 104 5.01 -6.54 15.24
CA LYS A 104 4.55 -5.82 16.42
C LYS A 104 3.89 -4.51 16.03
N CYS A 105 2.82 -4.17 16.75
CA CYS A 105 2.11 -2.91 16.55
C CYS A 105 3.02 -1.73 16.88
N GLN A 106 3.09 -0.76 15.97
CA GLN A 106 3.93 0.43 16.16
C GLN A 106 3.39 1.38 17.25
N THR A 107 2.11 1.29 17.57
CA THR A 107 1.49 2.16 18.56
C THR A 107 1.54 1.57 19.96
N CYS A 108 1.10 0.32 20.16
CA CYS A 108 1.04 -0.29 21.48
C CYS A 108 2.16 -1.28 21.78
N GLY A 109 2.97 -1.63 20.77
CA GLY A 109 4.05 -2.61 20.92
C GLY A 109 3.57 -4.06 21.08
N GLY A 110 2.26 -4.30 21.05
CA GLY A 110 1.69 -5.65 21.13
C GLY A 110 1.85 -6.42 19.82
N GLU A 111 1.65 -7.72 19.89
CA GLU A 111 1.69 -8.54 18.67
C GLU A 111 0.48 -8.25 17.77
N ILE A 112 0.72 -8.18 16.49
CA ILE A 112 -0.35 -8.20 15.47
C ILE A 112 -0.74 -9.66 15.27
N ASP A 113 -2.04 -9.95 15.28
CA ASP A 113 -2.54 -11.32 15.08
C ASP A 113 -1.98 -11.92 13.80
N PHE A 114 -1.59 -13.18 13.87
CA PHE A 114 -1.02 -13.90 12.74
C PHE A 114 -1.95 -13.86 11.51
N ASP A 115 -3.23 -14.13 11.71
CA ASP A 115 -4.21 -14.13 10.61
C ASP A 115 -4.32 -12.75 9.95
N ARG A 116 -4.31 -11.69 10.74
CA ARG A 116 -4.30 -10.33 10.24
C ARG A 116 -3.03 -10.03 9.43
N LEU A 117 -1.88 -10.43 9.98
CA LEU A 117 -0.59 -10.20 9.33
C LEU A 117 -0.44 -11.05 8.07
N ASP A 118 -1.00 -12.26 8.04
CA ASP A 118 -0.99 -13.11 6.87
C ASP A 118 -1.84 -12.54 5.74
N ALA A 119 -3.00 -11.97 6.08
CA ALA A 119 -3.86 -11.28 5.12
C ALA A 119 -3.27 -9.94 4.67
N LEU A 120 -2.67 -9.21 5.58
CA LEU A 120 -2.09 -7.88 5.37
C LEU A 120 -0.64 -7.86 5.87
N PRO A 121 0.31 -8.44 5.13
CA PRO A 121 1.69 -8.57 5.61
C PRO A 121 2.41 -7.24 5.81
N HIS A 122 1.88 -6.16 5.25
CA HIS A 122 2.37 -4.80 5.45
C HIS A 122 1.76 -4.10 6.67
N ALA A 123 0.86 -4.77 7.41
CA ALA A 123 0.20 -4.18 8.56
C ALA A 123 1.22 -3.72 9.61
N ARG A 124 1.05 -2.50 10.09
CA ARG A 124 1.89 -1.89 11.13
C ARG A 124 1.17 -1.69 12.45
N LEU A 125 -0.15 -1.84 12.46
CA LEU A 125 -1.00 -1.66 13.64
C LEU A 125 -1.81 -2.93 13.90
N CYS A 126 -2.01 -3.24 15.18
CA CYS A 126 -3.00 -4.25 15.55
C CYS A 126 -4.42 -3.73 15.28
N ILE A 127 -5.39 -4.62 15.28
CA ILE A 127 -6.77 -4.25 14.96
C ILE A 127 -7.34 -3.21 15.92
N ALA A 128 -7.03 -3.31 17.21
CA ALA A 128 -7.50 -2.37 18.22
C ALA A 128 -6.96 -0.95 17.98
N CYS A 129 -5.66 -0.83 17.71
CA CYS A 129 -5.04 0.48 17.41
C CYS A 129 -5.53 1.03 16.09
N LYS A 130 -5.74 0.20 15.09
CA LYS A 130 -6.30 0.60 13.80
C LYS A 130 -7.72 1.15 13.95
N GLN A 131 -8.56 0.47 14.72
CA GLN A 131 -9.92 0.95 14.99
C GLN A 131 -9.94 2.28 15.74
N ARG A 132 -9.03 2.47 16.69
CA ARG A 132 -8.90 3.76 17.40
C ARG A 132 -8.49 4.88 16.45
N GLU A 133 -7.56 4.62 15.56
CA GLU A 133 -7.13 5.59 14.55
C GLU A 133 -8.29 5.99 13.63
N GLU A 134 -9.04 5.01 13.15
CA GLU A 134 -10.19 5.24 12.28
C GLU A 134 -11.33 5.99 13.01
N ASN A 135 -11.62 5.62 14.24
CA ASN A 135 -12.62 6.33 15.08
C ASN A 135 -12.20 7.76 15.36
N GLY A 136 -10.92 8.00 15.62
CA GLY A 136 -10.37 9.34 15.79
C GLY A 136 -10.56 10.21 14.56
N LYS A 137 -10.36 9.68 13.38
CA LYS A 137 -10.59 10.39 12.12
C LYS A 137 -12.05 10.71 11.86
N ARG A 138 -12.97 9.82 12.26
CA ARG A 138 -14.42 10.04 12.11
C ARG A 138 -14.97 11.13 13.05
N GLN A 139 -14.29 11.37 14.16
CA GLN A 139 -14.69 12.36 15.14
C GLN A 139 -14.16 13.76 14.85
N GLN A 140 -13.25 13.92 13.92
CA GLN A 140 -12.80 15.23 13.48
C GLN A 140 -13.81 15.78 12.48
N PRO A 141 -14.57 16.84 12.84
CA PRO A 141 -15.41 17.50 11.84
C PRO A 141 -14.51 18.06 10.74
N GLU A 142 -14.93 17.85 9.52
CA GLU A 142 -14.27 18.49 8.39
C GLU A 142 -14.25 19.99 8.65
N GLN A 143 -13.08 20.52 8.90
CA GLN A 143 -12.89 21.96 8.96
C GLN A 143 -12.91 22.47 7.52
N ASN A 144 -14.06 23.00 7.12
CA ASN A 144 -14.17 23.81 5.92
C ASN A 144 -13.38 25.11 6.09
#